data_0f2011fbdd7d81329676994acc8e51ed
#
_entry.id   0f2011fbdd7d81329676994acc8e51ed
#
_cell.length_a   1.000
_cell.length_b   1.000
_cell.length_c   1.000
_cell.angle_alpha   90.00
_cell.angle_beta   90.00
_cell.angle_gamma   90.00
#
_symmetry.space_group_name_H-M   'P 1'
#
loop_
_entity.id
_entity.type
_entity.pdbx_description
1 polymer ?
#
loop_
_entity_poly.entity_id
_entity_poly.type
_entity_poly.pdbx_seq_one_letter_code
_entity_poly.pdbx_strand_id
1 'polypeptide(L)'
;LACCSCIVMAQDNVIDEIVWVVGDDAILRSDIETQRLYNQNEGVRLDGDPYCVIPEQMAIQKLYLNQAKIDSITVNENQVIQSVDQWMNMAVNQIGSREKLEEYFGKKFSQIKDERKEMVREQQVVQQMQHQLIGEIKLTPSEVRKYFSQLSQDSLPNIPTTVEVQIVTLEPKIPFEETDAIKARLRDFTEQVNSGKMEFSTLARLYSEDPGSASRGGELGFMSKTQLLPEFANVAFNLKDPKRVSQIVQTEYGYHIIQLIEKRGDRINCRHILLKPKVSDKELADATTRLDSLYNDLQANKFTFEEAATFVSYDKDTRNNKGLMVNQDYESSNMGTPKFEMQELPQEIGKVVYGMKVGEISKPFTMLTNKQKEVVAIVKLKARTEGHKANLADDFQALKAIVEAKKREE
;
A
#
# COMPACT_ATOMS: atom_id res chain seq x y z
N LEU A 1 39.69 38.38 -57.54
CA LEU A 1 40.05 37.26 -56.66
C LEU A 1 39.35 37.44 -55.31
N ALA A 2 38.16 36.80 -55.13
CA ALA A 2 37.42 36.75 -53.84
C ALA A 2 37.86 35.50 -53.09
N CYS A 3 38.57 35.70 -51.98
CA CYS A 3 38.91 34.62 -51.04
C CYS A 3 37.71 34.30 -50.19
N CYS A 4 37.04 33.19 -50.46
CA CYS A 4 35.96 32.66 -49.62
C CYS A 4 36.60 31.92 -48.44
N SER A 5 36.66 32.54 -47.27
CA SER A 5 37.09 31.90 -46.02
C SER A 5 35.96 31.00 -45.55
N CYS A 6 36.08 29.70 -45.78
CA CYS A 6 35.22 28.69 -45.11
C CYS A 6 35.59 28.66 -43.63
N ILE A 7 34.71 29.21 -42.79
CA ILE A 7 34.73 28.96 -41.35
C ILE A 7 34.24 27.52 -41.16
N VAL A 8 35.16 26.60 -40.91
CA VAL A 8 34.84 25.24 -40.43
C VAL A 8 34.45 25.41 -38.98
N MET A 9 33.13 25.37 -38.70
CA MET A 9 32.62 25.17 -37.37
C MET A 9 32.97 23.73 -36.97
N ALA A 10 33.98 23.58 -36.14
CA ALA A 10 34.20 22.31 -35.46
C ALA A 10 32.94 22.07 -34.61
N GLN A 11 32.11 21.12 -34.98
CA GLN A 11 31.14 20.55 -34.07
C GLN A 11 31.95 19.79 -33.02
N ASP A 12 31.93 20.31 -31.79
CA ASP A 12 32.37 19.55 -30.62
C ASP A 12 31.51 18.28 -30.56
N ASN A 13 32.08 17.16 -31.03
CA ASN A 13 31.48 15.84 -30.80
C ASN A 13 31.73 15.43 -29.35
N VAL A 14 31.17 16.15 -28.41
CA VAL A 14 31.12 15.74 -27.00
C VAL A 14 30.11 14.60 -26.93
N ILE A 15 30.59 13.38 -26.73
CA ILE A 15 29.73 12.18 -26.60
C ILE A 15 28.93 12.25 -25.32
N ASP A 16 29.54 12.73 -24.23
CA ASP A 16 28.89 13.02 -22.95
C ASP A 16 29.77 13.96 -22.10
N GLU A 17 29.22 14.63 -21.12
CA GLU A 17 29.93 15.58 -20.26
C GLU A 17 30.07 14.98 -18.83
N ILE A 18 31.32 14.94 -18.33
CA ILE A 18 31.61 14.58 -16.96
C ILE A 18 31.25 15.78 -16.07
N VAL A 19 30.26 15.65 -15.22
CA VAL A 19 29.82 16.69 -14.29
C VAL A 19 30.56 16.61 -12.98
N TRP A 20 30.70 15.40 -12.42
CA TRP A 20 31.45 15.13 -11.18
C TRP A 20 32.29 13.86 -11.30
N VAL A 21 33.32 13.75 -10.45
CA VAL A 21 34.12 12.54 -10.27
C VAL A 21 34.20 12.22 -8.80
N VAL A 22 33.88 10.98 -8.42
CA VAL A 22 33.91 10.50 -7.04
C VAL A 22 34.79 9.24 -7.02
N GLY A 23 36.01 9.36 -6.49
CA GLY A 23 37.01 8.30 -6.61
C GLY A 23 37.32 8.02 -8.07
N ASP A 24 37.11 6.77 -8.51
CA ASP A 24 37.33 6.34 -9.91
C ASP A 24 36.03 6.41 -10.76
N ASP A 25 34.91 6.80 -10.16
CA ASP A 25 33.59 6.82 -10.80
C ASP A 25 33.23 8.24 -11.29
N ALA A 26 32.92 8.39 -12.57
CA ALA A 26 32.39 9.61 -13.14
C ALA A 26 30.85 9.66 -13.02
N ILE A 27 30.31 10.87 -12.87
CA ILE A 27 28.88 11.18 -13.00
C ILE A 27 28.73 11.97 -14.29
N LEU A 28 28.00 11.41 -15.23
CA LEU A 28 27.81 11.99 -16.55
C LEU A 28 26.52 12.83 -16.58
N ARG A 29 26.48 13.78 -17.51
CA ARG A 29 25.28 14.60 -17.73
C ARG A 29 24.08 13.75 -18.17
N SER A 30 24.32 12.71 -18.97
CA SER A 30 23.29 11.76 -19.38
C SER A 30 22.69 10.98 -18.20
N ASP A 31 23.51 10.66 -17.18
CA ASP A 31 23.03 9.99 -15.96
C ASP A 31 22.07 10.89 -15.17
N ILE A 32 22.44 12.18 -15.04
CA ILE A 32 21.62 13.19 -14.37
C ILE A 32 20.28 13.37 -15.10
N GLU A 33 20.30 13.46 -16.43
CA GLU A 33 19.06 13.57 -17.23
C GLU A 33 18.18 12.33 -17.10
N THR A 34 18.78 11.16 -17.14
CA THR A 34 18.05 9.90 -16.94
C THR A 34 17.36 9.86 -15.58
N GLN A 35 18.06 10.23 -14.51
CA GLN A 35 17.50 10.30 -13.16
C GLN A 35 16.43 11.39 -13.03
N ARG A 36 16.62 12.53 -13.68
CA ARG A 36 15.63 13.62 -13.70
C ARG A 36 14.31 13.17 -14.34
N LEU A 37 14.40 12.51 -15.50
CA LEU A 37 13.23 11.97 -16.20
C LEU A 37 12.54 10.88 -15.38
N TYR A 38 13.32 10.02 -14.74
CA TYR A 38 12.79 8.99 -13.85
C TYR A 38 11.98 9.63 -12.68
N ASN A 39 12.59 10.59 -11.99
CA ASN A 39 11.94 11.29 -10.87
C ASN A 39 10.65 12.01 -11.31
N GLN A 40 10.67 12.62 -12.50
CA GLN A 40 9.50 13.29 -13.06
C GLN A 40 8.36 12.30 -13.37
N ASN A 41 8.68 11.13 -13.92
CA ASN A 41 7.69 10.10 -14.24
C ASN A 41 7.08 9.46 -12.99
N GLU A 42 7.89 9.28 -11.95
CA GLU A 42 7.44 8.73 -10.65
C GLU A 42 6.78 9.80 -9.74
N GLY A 43 6.73 11.05 -10.19
CA GLY A 43 6.13 12.14 -9.41
C GLY A 43 6.95 12.54 -8.17
N VAL A 44 8.23 12.19 -8.12
CA VAL A 44 9.14 12.54 -7.02
C VAL A 44 9.39 14.04 -7.03
N ARG A 45 9.05 14.72 -5.94
CA ARG A 45 9.35 16.15 -5.75
C ARG A 45 10.76 16.29 -5.20
N LEU A 46 11.59 17.06 -5.89
CA LEU A 46 12.93 17.44 -5.43
C LEU A 46 12.83 18.80 -4.72
N ASP A 47 13.53 18.94 -3.61
CA ASP A 47 13.63 20.20 -2.88
C ASP A 47 14.83 21.00 -3.41
N GLY A 48 14.64 21.70 -4.53
CA GLY A 48 15.64 22.51 -5.20
C GLY A 48 15.75 22.26 -6.70
N ASP A 49 16.81 22.85 -7.32
CA ASP A 49 17.11 22.66 -8.72
C ASP A 49 17.56 21.22 -8.98
N PRO A 50 16.87 20.47 -9.86
CA PRO A 50 17.25 19.10 -10.20
C PRO A 50 18.71 18.93 -10.62
N TYR A 51 19.28 19.90 -11.32
CA TYR A 51 20.68 19.88 -11.78
C TYR A 51 21.72 20.13 -10.69
N CYS A 52 21.28 20.56 -9.49
CA CYS A 52 22.10 20.64 -8.30
C CYS A 52 21.87 19.43 -7.38
N VAL A 53 20.59 19.09 -7.14
CA VAL A 53 20.21 18.05 -6.17
C VAL A 53 20.56 16.64 -6.67
N ILE A 54 20.29 16.33 -7.94
CA ILE A 54 20.54 14.98 -8.48
C ILE A 54 22.03 14.64 -8.51
N PRO A 55 22.95 15.49 -9.02
CA PRO A 55 24.39 15.20 -8.97
C PRO A 55 24.91 14.98 -7.56
N GLU A 56 24.43 15.78 -6.59
CA GLU A 56 24.81 15.65 -5.19
C GLU A 56 24.36 14.29 -4.62
N GLN A 57 23.11 13.90 -4.85
CA GLN A 57 22.59 12.60 -4.43
C GLN A 57 23.36 11.43 -5.05
N MET A 58 23.68 11.53 -6.36
CA MET A 58 24.49 10.53 -7.05
C MET A 58 25.91 10.45 -6.50
N ALA A 59 26.52 11.59 -6.17
CA ALA A 59 27.86 11.64 -5.57
C ALA A 59 27.88 10.97 -4.18
N ILE A 60 26.90 11.28 -3.35
CA ILE A 60 26.73 10.63 -2.03
C ILE A 60 26.57 9.12 -2.18
N GLN A 61 25.74 8.66 -3.12
CA GLN A 61 25.58 7.22 -3.38
C GLN A 61 26.91 6.56 -3.80
N LYS A 62 27.68 7.20 -4.67
CA LYS A 62 29.00 6.71 -5.10
C LYS A 62 30.02 6.68 -3.94
N LEU A 63 29.97 7.65 -3.03
CA LEU A 63 30.80 7.64 -1.83
C LEU A 63 30.49 6.43 -0.95
N TYR A 64 29.21 6.13 -0.72
CA TYR A 64 28.81 4.93 0.03
C TYR A 64 29.26 3.64 -0.66
N LEU A 65 29.12 3.54 -1.98
CA LEU A 65 29.57 2.36 -2.73
C LEU A 65 31.09 2.19 -2.65
N ASN A 66 31.86 3.28 -2.73
CA ASN A 66 33.31 3.24 -2.59
C ASN A 66 33.71 2.79 -1.18
N GLN A 67 33.11 3.37 -0.14
CA GLN A 67 33.38 2.94 1.23
C GLN A 67 32.99 1.49 1.47
N ALA A 68 31.85 1.05 0.92
CA ALA A 68 31.40 -0.33 1.01
C ALA A 68 32.40 -1.33 0.37
N LYS A 69 33.07 -0.94 -0.73
CA LYS A 69 34.15 -1.74 -1.33
C LYS A 69 35.37 -1.86 -0.38
N ILE A 70 35.74 -0.75 0.27
CA ILE A 70 36.85 -0.73 1.25
C ILE A 70 36.53 -1.61 2.44
N ASP A 71 35.29 -1.52 2.97
CA ASP A 71 34.83 -2.27 4.15
C ASP A 71 34.40 -3.71 3.80
N SER A 72 34.53 -4.13 2.55
CA SER A 72 34.15 -5.46 2.06
C SER A 72 32.70 -5.84 2.38
N ILE A 73 31.78 -4.90 2.27
CA ILE A 73 30.34 -5.12 2.49
C ILE A 73 29.79 -6.02 1.38
N THR A 74 29.11 -7.08 1.77
CA THR A 74 28.45 -8.02 0.87
C THR A 74 26.96 -8.07 1.13
N VAL A 75 26.18 -8.25 0.08
CA VAL A 75 24.72 -8.39 0.15
C VAL A 75 24.29 -9.81 -0.15
N ASN A 76 23.09 -10.18 0.27
CA ASN A 76 22.55 -11.50 0.02
C ASN A 76 22.04 -11.60 -1.44
N GLU A 77 22.80 -12.30 -2.29
CA GLU A 77 22.47 -12.49 -3.70
C GLU A 77 21.08 -13.11 -3.93
N ASN A 78 20.60 -13.98 -3.03
CA ASN A 78 19.25 -14.55 -3.15
C ASN A 78 18.17 -13.47 -2.96
N GLN A 79 18.37 -12.52 -2.05
CA GLN A 79 17.44 -11.40 -1.87
C GLN A 79 17.47 -10.47 -3.08
N VAL A 80 18.65 -10.20 -3.64
CA VAL A 80 18.77 -9.42 -4.88
C VAL A 80 17.98 -10.09 -6.01
N ILE A 81 18.19 -11.39 -6.23
CA ILE A 81 17.49 -12.15 -7.28
C ILE A 81 15.97 -12.12 -7.06
N GLN A 82 15.50 -12.34 -5.83
CA GLN A 82 14.07 -12.30 -5.52
C GLN A 82 13.46 -10.92 -5.80
N SER A 83 14.13 -9.84 -5.40
CA SER A 83 13.66 -8.47 -5.65
C SER A 83 13.60 -8.16 -7.15
N VAL A 84 14.60 -8.60 -7.91
CA VAL A 84 14.63 -8.44 -9.38
C VAL A 84 13.52 -9.23 -10.04
N ASP A 85 13.34 -10.49 -9.68
CA ASP A 85 12.29 -11.35 -10.25
C ASP A 85 10.89 -10.80 -9.94
N GLN A 86 10.71 -10.26 -8.75
CA GLN A 86 9.46 -9.61 -8.36
C GLN A 86 9.19 -8.34 -9.20
N TRP A 87 10.19 -7.48 -9.37
CA TRP A 87 10.08 -6.31 -10.21
C TRP A 87 9.83 -6.67 -11.68
N MET A 88 10.57 -7.63 -12.24
CA MET A 88 10.39 -8.09 -13.62
C MET A 88 8.97 -8.62 -13.86
N ASN A 89 8.43 -9.38 -12.90
CA ASN A 89 7.05 -9.88 -12.99
C ASN A 89 6.03 -8.74 -12.94
N MET A 90 6.22 -7.74 -12.07
CA MET A 90 5.35 -6.55 -12.02
C MET A 90 5.43 -5.75 -13.32
N ALA A 91 6.61 -5.51 -13.85
CA ALA A 91 6.81 -4.76 -15.09
C ALA A 91 6.16 -5.45 -16.29
N VAL A 92 6.32 -6.79 -16.41
CA VAL A 92 5.64 -7.58 -17.45
C VAL A 92 4.12 -7.51 -17.30
N ASN A 93 3.61 -7.60 -16.06
CA ASN A 93 2.16 -7.50 -15.81
C ASN A 93 1.61 -6.12 -16.17
N GLN A 94 2.34 -5.06 -15.83
CA GLN A 94 1.92 -3.68 -16.09
C GLN A 94 1.94 -3.33 -17.58
N ILE A 95 2.97 -3.76 -18.31
CA ILE A 95 3.14 -3.49 -19.74
C ILE A 95 2.35 -4.47 -20.60
N GLY A 96 2.04 -5.65 -20.06
CA GLY A 96 1.16 -6.66 -20.64
C GLY A 96 1.86 -7.87 -21.23
N SER A 97 3.14 -7.80 -21.67
CA SER A 97 3.90 -8.97 -22.08
C SER A 97 5.41 -8.72 -22.02
N ARG A 98 6.19 -9.80 -22.11
CA ARG A 98 7.64 -9.75 -22.14
C ARG A 98 8.15 -9.03 -23.40
N GLU A 99 7.54 -9.29 -24.55
CA GLU A 99 7.89 -8.70 -25.84
C GLU A 99 7.67 -7.17 -25.81
N LYS A 100 6.54 -6.74 -25.23
CA LYS A 100 6.27 -5.31 -25.05
C LYS A 100 7.23 -4.64 -24.06
N LEU A 101 7.69 -5.37 -23.04
CA LEU A 101 8.71 -4.88 -22.12
C LEU A 101 10.05 -4.70 -22.84
N GLU A 102 10.45 -5.65 -23.71
CA GLU A 102 11.65 -5.55 -24.53
C GLU A 102 11.55 -4.38 -25.51
N GLU A 103 10.39 -4.17 -26.14
CA GLU A 103 10.12 -3.03 -27.03
C GLU A 103 10.18 -1.69 -26.27
N TYR A 104 9.57 -1.62 -25.08
CA TYR A 104 9.56 -0.40 -24.26
C TYR A 104 10.97 0.04 -23.83
N PHE A 105 11.81 -0.90 -23.41
CA PHE A 105 13.18 -0.61 -22.99
C PHE A 105 14.19 -0.63 -24.15
N GLY A 106 13.80 -1.10 -25.35
CA GLY A 106 14.71 -1.27 -26.49
C GLY A 106 15.83 -2.28 -26.23
N LYS A 107 15.64 -3.21 -25.29
CA LYS A 107 16.64 -4.16 -24.80
C LYS A 107 16.03 -5.55 -24.65
N LYS A 108 16.88 -6.60 -24.73
CA LYS A 108 16.43 -7.97 -24.44
C LYS A 108 16.09 -8.13 -22.96
N PHE A 109 15.15 -9.00 -22.65
CA PHE A 109 14.69 -9.28 -21.29
C PHE A 109 15.83 -9.65 -20.33
N SER A 110 16.82 -10.42 -20.79
CA SER A 110 18.02 -10.75 -20.00
C SER A 110 18.85 -9.50 -19.67
N GLN A 111 19.02 -8.60 -20.61
CA GLN A 111 19.77 -7.36 -20.38
C GLN A 111 19.06 -6.44 -19.37
N ILE A 112 17.73 -6.29 -19.51
CA ILE A 112 16.93 -5.54 -18.54
C ILE A 112 17.07 -6.17 -17.13
N LYS A 113 17.02 -7.50 -17.06
CA LYS A 113 17.17 -8.24 -15.79
C LYS A 113 18.56 -8.05 -15.19
N ASP A 114 19.62 -8.10 -15.98
CA ASP A 114 21.00 -7.94 -15.52
C ASP A 114 21.27 -6.51 -15.04
N GLU A 115 20.84 -5.50 -15.79
CA GLU A 115 20.93 -4.09 -15.38
C GLU A 115 20.15 -3.84 -14.07
N ARG A 116 18.95 -4.40 -13.96
CA ARG A 116 18.15 -4.28 -12.74
C ARG A 116 18.82 -4.97 -11.56
N LYS A 117 19.52 -6.09 -11.81
CA LYS A 117 20.24 -6.82 -10.76
C LYS A 117 21.39 -5.99 -10.19
N GLU A 118 22.18 -5.32 -11.05
CA GLU A 118 23.23 -4.43 -10.57
C GLU A 118 22.65 -3.26 -9.77
N MET A 119 21.61 -2.61 -10.27
CA MET A 119 20.95 -1.51 -9.58
C MET A 119 20.43 -1.90 -8.19
N VAL A 120 19.74 -3.05 -8.07
CA VAL A 120 19.23 -3.56 -6.79
C VAL A 120 20.39 -3.92 -5.85
N ARG A 121 21.47 -4.53 -6.39
CA ARG A 121 22.66 -4.85 -5.60
C ARG A 121 23.30 -3.59 -5.04
N GLU A 122 23.55 -2.59 -5.86
CA GLU A 122 24.12 -1.32 -5.42
C GLU A 122 23.26 -0.63 -4.36
N GLN A 123 21.95 -0.61 -4.57
CA GLN A 123 21.02 -0.04 -3.59
C GLN A 123 21.07 -0.76 -2.24
N GLN A 124 21.14 -2.10 -2.23
CA GLN A 124 21.27 -2.87 -0.99
C GLN A 124 22.63 -2.66 -0.32
N VAL A 125 23.71 -2.55 -1.11
CA VAL A 125 25.06 -2.24 -0.59
C VAL A 125 25.06 -0.87 0.09
N VAL A 126 24.50 0.14 -0.55
CA VAL A 126 24.40 1.50 0.02
C VAL A 126 23.59 1.48 1.32
N GLN A 127 22.44 0.82 1.35
CA GLN A 127 21.62 0.68 2.55
C GLN A 127 22.39 -0.01 3.69
N GLN A 128 23.12 -1.07 3.38
CA GLN A 128 23.90 -1.80 4.37
C GLN A 128 25.08 -0.96 4.89
N MET A 129 25.73 -0.20 4.00
CA MET A 129 26.80 0.73 4.39
C MET A 129 26.28 1.85 5.28
N GLN A 130 25.16 2.46 4.91
CA GLN A 130 24.47 3.46 5.74
C GLN A 130 24.13 2.89 7.12
N HIS A 131 23.56 1.68 7.16
CA HIS A 131 23.25 1.02 8.43
C HIS A 131 24.50 0.76 9.28
N GLN A 132 25.62 0.39 8.65
CA GLN A 132 26.88 0.15 9.36
C GLN A 132 27.51 1.45 9.88
N LEU A 133 27.46 2.54 9.11
CA LEU A 133 28.00 3.85 9.50
C LEU A 133 27.17 4.52 10.60
N ILE A 134 25.84 4.51 10.44
CA ILE A 134 24.93 5.17 11.36
C ILE A 134 24.77 4.33 12.63
N GLY A 135 24.86 2.99 12.52
CA GLY A 135 24.65 2.04 13.61
C GLY A 135 23.28 2.19 14.27
N GLU A 136 23.08 1.52 15.40
CA GLU A 136 21.96 1.82 16.29
C GLU A 136 22.28 3.09 17.06
N ILE A 137 21.62 4.20 16.74
CA ILE A 137 21.71 5.43 17.51
C ILE A 137 21.07 5.17 18.88
N LYS A 138 21.91 4.92 19.88
CA LYS A 138 21.46 4.74 21.26
C LYS A 138 21.31 6.11 21.91
N LEU A 139 20.08 6.58 22.02
CA LEU A 139 19.76 7.78 22.78
C LEU A 139 19.46 7.44 24.23
N THR A 140 20.13 8.13 25.12
CA THR A 140 19.79 8.08 26.55
C THR A 140 18.64 9.06 26.85
N PRO A 141 17.80 8.79 27.85
CA PRO A 141 16.78 9.73 28.29
C PRO A 141 17.34 11.11 28.67
N SER A 142 18.60 11.16 29.13
CA SER A 142 19.26 12.41 29.45
C SER A 142 19.58 13.27 28.25
N GLU A 143 19.97 12.67 27.12
CA GLU A 143 20.24 13.38 25.87
C GLU A 143 18.97 13.97 25.29
N VAL A 144 17.87 13.22 25.30
CA VAL A 144 16.55 13.71 24.88
C VAL A 144 16.13 14.91 25.74
N ARG A 145 16.21 14.80 27.07
CA ARG A 145 15.89 15.91 27.98
C ARG A 145 16.77 17.13 27.74
N LYS A 146 18.09 16.93 27.56
CA LYS A 146 19.04 18.01 27.31
C LYS A 146 18.70 18.74 26.01
N TYR A 147 18.42 18.01 24.94
CA TYR A 147 18.03 18.60 23.66
C TYR A 147 16.78 19.49 23.80
N PHE A 148 15.73 18.95 24.43
CA PHE A 148 14.47 19.70 24.59
C PHE A 148 14.59 20.89 25.55
N SER A 149 15.45 20.80 26.58
CA SER A 149 15.70 21.94 27.48
C SER A 149 16.39 23.12 26.80
N GLN A 150 17.00 22.92 25.63
CA GLN A 150 17.67 23.94 24.85
C GLN A 150 16.76 24.60 23.82
N LEU A 151 15.58 24.03 23.55
CA LEU A 151 14.61 24.60 22.61
C LEU A 151 13.81 25.71 23.26
N SER A 152 13.57 26.77 22.50
CA SER A 152 12.59 27.80 22.88
C SER A 152 11.17 27.20 22.83
N GLN A 153 10.23 27.76 23.59
CA GLN A 153 8.83 27.32 23.57
C GLN A 153 8.20 27.36 22.16
N ASP A 154 8.59 28.32 21.35
CA ASP A 154 8.09 28.43 19.97
C ASP A 154 8.63 27.35 19.05
N SER A 155 9.82 26.82 19.36
CA SER A 155 10.48 25.76 18.60
C SER A 155 10.05 24.34 19.02
N LEU A 156 9.23 24.21 20.06
CA LEU A 156 8.69 22.90 20.46
C LEU A 156 7.72 22.39 19.41
N PRO A 157 7.81 21.09 19.04
CA PRO A 157 6.88 20.48 18.08
C PRO A 157 5.44 20.58 18.59
N ASN A 158 4.51 20.75 17.65
CA ASN A 158 3.10 20.62 17.96
C ASN A 158 2.72 19.15 17.88
N ILE A 159 2.15 18.62 18.94
CA ILE A 159 1.51 17.30 18.96
C ILE A 159 0.06 17.50 18.54
N PRO A 160 -0.40 16.84 17.47
CA PRO A 160 -1.77 16.97 17.00
C PRO A 160 -2.77 16.34 17.97
N THR A 161 -4.04 16.78 17.86
CA THR A 161 -5.13 16.13 18.59
C THR A 161 -5.28 14.68 18.13
N THR A 162 -5.24 13.74 19.07
CA THR A 162 -5.49 12.33 18.81
C THR A 162 -6.71 11.82 19.57
N VAL A 163 -7.36 10.79 18.99
CA VAL A 163 -8.52 10.14 19.58
C VAL A 163 -8.33 8.62 19.63
N GLU A 164 -8.91 7.99 20.65
CA GLU A 164 -9.10 6.54 20.74
C GLU A 164 -10.57 6.22 20.56
N VAL A 165 -10.89 5.34 19.62
CA VAL A 165 -12.27 5.02 19.25
C VAL A 165 -12.50 3.52 19.42
N GLN A 166 -13.62 3.18 20.05
CA GLN A 166 -14.17 1.83 20.04
C GLN A 166 -15.34 1.76 19.05
N ILE A 167 -15.48 0.63 18.37
CA ILE A 167 -16.52 0.42 17.36
C ILE A 167 -17.23 -0.92 17.56
N VAL A 168 -18.53 -0.92 17.31
CA VAL A 168 -19.35 -2.11 17.11
C VAL A 168 -19.98 -2.02 15.74
N THR A 169 -19.74 -3.02 14.90
CA THR A 169 -20.31 -3.11 13.58
C THR A 169 -21.31 -4.25 13.47
N LEU A 170 -22.32 -4.07 12.64
CA LEU A 170 -23.30 -5.10 12.31
C LEU A 170 -23.44 -5.19 10.81
N GLU A 171 -23.19 -6.39 10.26
CA GLU A 171 -23.42 -6.65 8.84
C GLU A 171 -24.92 -6.86 8.60
N PRO A 172 -25.53 -6.13 7.66
CA PRO A 172 -26.91 -6.38 7.26
C PRO A 172 -27.05 -7.81 6.72
N LYS A 173 -28.16 -8.45 6.98
CA LYS A 173 -28.44 -9.79 6.44
C LYS A 173 -28.73 -9.70 4.97
N ILE A 174 -27.97 -10.40 4.16
CA ILE A 174 -28.21 -10.49 2.73
C ILE A 174 -29.36 -11.46 2.49
N PRO A 175 -30.44 -11.03 1.76
CA PRO A 175 -31.55 -11.92 1.42
C PRO A 175 -31.11 -13.12 0.58
N PHE A 176 -31.77 -14.25 0.78
CA PHE A 176 -31.50 -15.45 -0.01
C PHE A 176 -31.73 -15.21 -1.50
N GLU A 177 -32.77 -14.46 -1.83
CA GLU A 177 -33.15 -14.08 -3.21
C GLU A 177 -32.03 -13.35 -3.94
N GLU A 178 -31.31 -12.44 -3.24
CA GLU A 178 -30.17 -11.71 -3.81
C GLU A 178 -29.00 -12.65 -4.10
N THR A 179 -28.68 -13.52 -3.15
CA THR A 179 -27.61 -14.50 -3.32
C THR A 179 -27.92 -15.51 -4.42
N ASP A 180 -29.17 -15.90 -4.56
CA ASP A 180 -29.60 -16.83 -5.61
C ASP A 180 -29.62 -16.17 -6.99
N ALA A 181 -30.03 -14.90 -7.09
CA ALA A 181 -29.95 -14.11 -8.31
C ALA A 181 -28.51 -13.97 -8.81
N ILE A 182 -27.57 -13.67 -7.92
CA ILE A 182 -26.13 -13.60 -8.25
C ILE A 182 -25.62 -14.95 -8.76
N LYS A 183 -25.94 -16.03 -8.07
CA LYS A 183 -25.55 -17.39 -8.50
C LYS A 183 -26.16 -17.76 -9.85
N ALA A 184 -27.40 -17.37 -10.10
CA ALA A 184 -28.04 -17.57 -11.39
C ALA A 184 -27.33 -16.82 -12.52
N ARG A 185 -26.97 -15.54 -12.30
CA ARG A 185 -26.17 -14.77 -13.27
C ARG A 185 -24.80 -15.39 -13.53
N LEU A 186 -24.10 -15.84 -12.50
CA LEU A 186 -22.79 -16.50 -12.68
C LEU A 186 -22.91 -17.85 -13.42
N ARG A 187 -23.99 -18.60 -13.22
CA ARG A 187 -24.27 -19.83 -14.01
C ARG A 187 -24.52 -19.48 -15.48
N ASP A 188 -25.29 -18.45 -15.76
CA ASP A 188 -25.53 -17.96 -17.12
C ASP A 188 -24.22 -17.53 -17.79
N PHE A 189 -23.37 -16.76 -17.12
CA PHE A 189 -22.03 -16.41 -17.63
C PHE A 189 -21.18 -17.66 -17.92
N THR A 190 -21.22 -18.62 -17.02
CA THR A 190 -20.50 -19.89 -17.20
C THR A 190 -20.98 -20.63 -18.44
N GLU A 191 -22.30 -20.68 -18.69
CA GLU A 191 -22.89 -21.31 -19.87
C GLU A 191 -22.53 -20.58 -21.16
N GLN A 192 -22.57 -19.25 -21.16
CA GLN A 192 -22.17 -18.41 -22.31
C GLN A 192 -20.71 -18.63 -22.71
N VAL A 193 -19.81 -18.74 -21.72
CA VAL A 193 -18.39 -19.01 -21.99
C VAL A 193 -18.17 -20.45 -22.46
N ASN A 194 -18.72 -21.41 -21.76
CA ASN A 194 -18.54 -22.83 -22.08
C ASN A 194 -19.13 -23.23 -23.45
N SER A 195 -20.19 -22.52 -23.89
CA SER A 195 -20.78 -22.69 -25.22
C SER A 195 -20.05 -21.89 -26.32
N GLY A 196 -19.08 -21.06 -25.97
CA GLY A 196 -18.37 -20.19 -26.91
C GLY A 196 -19.16 -19.00 -27.41
N LYS A 197 -20.31 -18.69 -26.80
CA LYS A 197 -21.19 -17.56 -27.17
C LYS A 197 -20.55 -16.22 -26.81
N MET A 198 -19.82 -16.16 -25.67
CA MET A 198 -19.09 -14.96 -25.25
C MET A 198 -17.73 -15.35 -24.65
N GLU A 199 -16.77 -14.46 -24.82
CA GLU A 199 -15.46 -14.58 -24.19
C GLU A 199 -15.53 -14.19 -22.70
N PHE A 200 -14.86 -14.96 -21.85
CA PHE A 200 -14.79 -14.69 -20.40
C PHE A 200 -14.29 -13.28 -20.11
N SER A 201 -13.26 -12.82 -20.83
CA SER A 201 -12.67 -11.49 -20.68
C SER A 201 -13.65 -10.36 -20.98
N THR A 202 -14.56 -10.57 -21.93
CA THR A 202 -15.61 -9.60 -22.27
C THR A 202 -16.63 -9.52 -21.14
N LEU A 203 -17.11 -10.66 -20.63
CA LEU A 203 -18.03 -10.68 -19.49
C LEU A 203 -17.39 -10.07 -18.23
N ALA A 204 -16.11 -10.32 -17.99
CA ALA A 204 -15.39 -9.73 -16.87
C ALA A 204 -15.32 -8.20 -16.96
N ARG A 205 -15.02 -7.64 -18.15
CA ARG A 205 -15.01 -6.18 -18.35
C ARG A 205 -16.38 -5.54 -18.17
N LEU A 206 -17.44 -6.23 -18.55
CA LEU A 206 -18.79 -5.68 -18.50
C LEU A 206 -19.44 -5.81 -17.12
N TYR A 207 -19.15 -6.89 -16.40
CA TYR A 207 -19.95 -7.27 -15.25
C TYR A 207 -19.17 -7.56 -13.97
N SER A 208 -17.84 -7.73 -14.04
CA SER A 208 -17.07 -7.98 -12.81
C SER A 208 -17.00 -6.74 -11.92
N GLU A 209 -17.31 -6.92 -10.65
CA GLU A 209 -17.25 -5.90 -9.62
C GLU A 209 -15.90 -5.90 -8.87
N ASP A 210 -14.87 -6.54 -9.46
CA ASP A 210 -13.49 -6.44 -8.98
C ASP A 210 -12.76 -5.27 -9.65
N PRO A 211 -12.50 -4.15 -8.95
CA PRO A 211 -11.86 -2.98 -9.55
C PRO A 211 -10.42 -3.25 -9.99
N GLY A 212 -9.76 -4.24 -9.36
CA GLY A 212 -8.36 -4.56 -9.64
C GLY A 212 -8.14 -5.30 -10.96
N SER A 213 -9.12 -6.09 -11.44
CA SER A 213 -8.95 -6.94 -12.61
C SER A 213 -10.00 -6.76 -13.71
N ALA A 214 -11.16 -6.19 -13.41
CA ALA A 214 -12.27 -6.06 -14.37
C ALA A 214 -11.85 -5.41 -15.70
N SER A 215 -11.13 -4.30 -15.66
CA SER A 215 -10.64 -3.58 -16.85
C SER A 215 -9.68 -4.43 -17.70
N ARG A 216 -8.94 -5.35 -17.07
CA ARG A 216 -8.04 -6.31 -17.74
C ARG A 216 -8.73 -7.63 -18.11
N GLY A 217 -10.07 -7.66 -18.17
CA GLY A 217 -10.83 -8.88 -18.48
C GLY A 217 -10.78 -9.93 -17.37
N GLY A 218 -10.64 -9.50 -16.13
CA GLY A 218 -10.61 -10.35 -14.94
C GLY A 218 -9.26 -11.00 -14.65
N GLU A 219 -8.19 -10.69 -15.40
CA GLU A 219 -6.88 -11.33 -15.28
C GLU A 219 -6.13 -10.85 -14.03
N LEU A 220 -5.64 -11.82 -13.23
CA LEU A 220 -4.91 -11.58 -11.98
C LEU A 220 -3.38 -11.59 -12.15
N GLY A 221 -2.87 -12.13 -13.28
CA GLY A 221 -1.45 -12.42 -13.45
C GLY A 221 -1.01 -13.69 -12.70
N PHE A 222 0.29 -13.96 -12.70
CA PHE A 222 0.84 -15.15 -12.03
C PHE A 222 0.89 -14.97 -10.52
N MET A 223 0.06 -15.73 -9.81
CA MET A 223 -0.07 -15.72 -8.35
C MET A 223 0.30 -17.07 -7.75
N SER A 224 0.96 -17.05 -6.61
CA SER A 224 1.17 -18.26 -5.79
C SER A 224 -0.09 -18.57 -4.97
N LYS A 225 -0.17 -19.81 -4.45
CA LYS A 225 -1.32 -20.25 -3.65
C LYS A 225 -1.52 -19.40 -2.39
N THR A 226 -0.45 -18.87 -1.81
CA THR A 226 -0.47 -18.07 -0.59
C THR A 226 -0.88 -16.60 -0.80
N GLN A 227 -0.88 -16.14 -2.06
CA GLN A 227 -1.32 -14.78 -2.41
C GLN A 227 -2.83 -14.70 -2.70
N LEU A 228 -3.50 -15.84 -2.75
CA LEU A 228 -4.94 -15.93 -3.01
C LEU A 228 -5.67 -16.37 -1.74
N LEU A 229 -6.94 -15.98 -1.61
CA LEU A 229 -7.79 -16.50 -0.54
C LEU A 229 -7.89 -18.03 -0.62
N PRO A 230 -7.89 -18.76 0.50
CA PRO A 230 -7.85 -20.22 0.50
C PRO A 230 -8.97 -20.88 -0.33
N GLU A 231 -10.18 -20.35 -0.26
CA GLU A 231 -11.35 -20.84 -0.99
C GLU A 231 -11.16 -20.66 -2.51
N PHE A 232 -10.68 -19.49 -2.91
CA PHE A 232 -10.38 -19.18 -4.30
C PHE A 232 -9.20 -20.02 -4.82
N ALA A 233 -8.10 -20.05 -4.06
CA ALA A 233 -6.90 -20.79 -4.39
C ALA A 233 -7.17 -22.28 -4.60
N ASN A 234 -7.96 -22.89 -3.71
CA ASN A 234 -8.29 -24.32 -3.80
C ASN A 234 -9.02 -24.67 -5.10
N VAL A 235 -9.90 -23.79 -5.59
CA VAL A 235 -10.59 -24.03 -6.87
C VAL A 235 -9.68 -23.69 -8.04
N ALA A 236 -9.02 -22.52 -8.02
CA ALA A 236 -8.16 -22.06 -9.11
C ALA A 236 -7.03 -23.08 -9.43
N PHE A 237 -6.32 -23.55 -8.41
CA PHE A 237 -5.21 -24.51 -8.59
C PHE A 237 -5.67 -25.91 -9.02
N ASN A 238 -6.94 -26.27 -8.84
CA ASN A 238 -7.51 -27.52 -9.32
C ASN A 238 -8.02 -27.47 -10.77
N LEU A 239 -8.11 -26.28 -11.38
CA LEU A 239 -8.48 -26.12 -12.79
C LEU A 239 -7.41 -26.79 -13.69
N LYS A 240 -7.86 -27.53 -14.70
CA LYS A 240 -6.99 -28.22 -15.67
C LYS A 240 -7.21 -27.75 -17.10
N ASP A 241 -8.41 -27.30 -17.42
CA ASP A 241 -8.85 -26.95 -18.76
C ASP A 241 -9.06 -25.42 -18.88
N PRO A 242 -8.23 -24.72 -19.69
CA PRO A 242 -8.38 -23.27 -19.90
C PRO A 242 -9.70 -22.87 -20.58
N LYS A 243 -10.38 -23.81 -21.24
CA LYS A 243 -11.63 -23.54 -21.92
C LYS A 243 -12.85 -23.60 -21.00
N ARG A 244 -12.68 -24.17 -19.81
CA ARG A 244 -13.79 -24.36 -18.86
C ARG A 244 -13.73 -23.34 -17.71
N VAL A 245 -14.91 -22.89 -17.32
CA VAL A 245 -15.11 -22.03 -16.15
C VAL A 245 -15.31 -22.92 -14.92
N SER A 246 -14.82 -22.47 -13.77
CA SER A 246 -14.98 -23.14 -12.48
C SER A 246 -16.44 -23.22 -12.03
N GLN A 247 -16.68 -24.02 -11.00
CA GLN A 247 -17.84 -23.84 -10.14
C GLN A 247 -17.80 -22.46 -9.46
N ILE A 248 -18.96 -22.00 -8.97
CA ILE A 248 -19.05 -20.76 -8.20
C ILE A 248 -18.29 -20.91 -6.89
N VAL A 249 -17.42 -19.96 -6.60
CA VAL A 249 -16.62 -19.89 -5.37
C VAL A 249 -17.14 -18.73 -4.53
N GLN A 250 -17.45 -18.98 -3.27
CA GLN A 250 -17.80 -17.94 -2.32
C GLN A 250 -16.57 -17.57 -1.50
N THR A 251 -16.27 -16.28 -1.39
CA THR A 251 -15.23 -15.70 -0.54
C THR A 251 -15.80 -14.57 0.29
N GLU A 252 -14.98 -13.98 1.13
CA GLU A 252 -15.37 -12.79 1.88
C GLU A 252 -15.69 -11.56 0.98
N TYR A 253 -15.20 -11.53 -0.27
CA TYR A 253 -15.46 -10.47 -1.23
C TYR A 253 -16.76 -10.67 -2.04
N GLY A 254 -17.33 -11.86 -2.04
CA GLY A 254 -18.52 -12.19 -2.82
C GLY A 254 -18.44 -13.54 -3.52
N TYR A 255 -19.11 -13.63 -4.68
CA TYR A 255 -19.20 -14.85 -5.48
C TYR A 255 -18.38 -14.73 -6.75
N HIS A 256 -17.56 -15.74 -7.01
CA HIS A 256 -16.62 -15.76 -8.12
C HIS A 256 -16.87 -16.94 -9.05
N ILE A 257 -16.57 -16.74 -10.33
CA ILE A 257 -16.25 -17.81 -11.28
C ILE A 257 -14.84 -17.57 -11.81
N ILE A 258 -14.10 -18.63 -12.08
CA ILE A 258 -12.68 -18.58 -12.40
C ILE A 258 -12.42 -19.33 -13.69
N GLN A 259 -11.56 -18.80 -14.56
CA GLN A 259 -11.05 -19.47 -15.74
C GLN A 259 -9.53 -19.50 -15.70
N LEU A 260 -8.95 -20.67 -15.95
CA LEU A 260 -7.50 -20.84 -16.07
C LEU A 260 -6.99 -20.16 -17.34
N ILE A 261 -5.87 -19.46 -17.27
CA ILE A 261 -5.09 -19.02 -18.42
C ILE A 261 -3.88 -19.94 -18.58
N GLU A 262 -3.03 -20.01 -17.56
CA GLU A 262 -1.78 -20.78 -17.61
C GLU A 262 -1.32 -21.19 -16.21
N LYS A 263 -0.58 -22.30 -16.12
CA LYS A 263 0.13 -22.72 -14.91
C LYS A 263 1.62 -22.79 -15.18
N ARG A 264 2.44 -22.27 -14.25
CA ARG A 264 3.90 -22.33 -14.29
C ARG A 264 4.42 -22.74 -12.92
N GLY A 265 4.81 -24.00 -12.78
CA GLY A 265 5.28 -24.53 -11.50
C GLY A 265 4.23 -24.37 -10.40
N ASP A 266 4.58 -23.65 -9.35
CA ASP A 266 3.77 -23.36 -8.18
C ASP A 266 2.88 -22.09 -8.33
N ARG A 267 2.87 -21.47 -9.52
CA ARG A 267 2.08 -20.26 -9.81
C ARG A 267 1.01 -20.53 -10.86
N ILE A 268 -0.10 -19.79 -10.73
CA ILE A 268 -1.21 -19.83 -11.65
C ILE A 268 -1.52 -18.42 -12.16
N ASN A 269 -1.73 -18.30 -13.48
CA ASN A 269 -2.40 -17.16 -14.07
C ASN A 269 -3.84 -17.56 -14.38
N CYS A 270 -4.79 -16.84 -13.82
CA CYS A 270 -6.22 -17.04 -14.04
C CYS A 270 -6.95 -15.71 -14.15
N ARG A 271 -8.14 -15.76 -14.66
CA ARG A 271 -9.08 -14.64 -14.67
C ARG A 271 -10.33 -15.00 -13.89
N HIS A 272 -10.98 -13.98 -13.32
CA HIS A 272 -12.20 -14.18 -12.56
C HIS A 272 -13.26 -13.12 -12.86
N ILE A 273 -14.51 -13.46 -12.55
CA ILE A 273 -15.62 -12.51 -12.46
C ILE A 273 -16.11 -12.54 -11.03
N LEU A 274 -16.12 -11.40 -10.37
CA LEU A 274 -16.65 -11.20 -9.03
C LEU A 274 -18.01 -10.50 -9.13
N LEU A 275 -19.02 -11.04 -8.46
CA LEU A 275 -20.28 -10.34 -8.17
C LEU A 275 -20.47 -10.26 -6.66
N LYS A 276 -20.81 -9.08 -6.16
CA LYS A 276 -21.03 -8.80 -4.76
C LYS A 276 -22.51 -8.75 -4.46
N PRO A 277 -22.97 -9.40 -3.36
CA PRO A 277 -24.35 -9.22 -2.93
C PRO A 277 -24.59 -7.77 -2.52
N LYS A 278 -25.69 -7.19 -3.00
CA LYS A 278 -26.10 -5.84 -2.64
C LYS A 278 -27.01 -5.89 -1.43
N VAL A 279 -26.80 -4.97 -0.52
CA VAL A 279 -27.66 -4.75 0.63
C VAL A 279 -28.76 -3.79 0.18
N SER A 280 -30.03 -4.13 0.44
CA SER A 280 -31.12 -3.19 0.17
C SER A 280 -31.36 -2.26 1.35
N ASP A 281 -32.07 -1.15 1.10
CA ASP A 281 -32.44 -0.17 2.14
C ASP A 281 -33.21 -0.82 3.31
N LYS A 282 -33.95 -1.90 3.03
CA LYS A 282 -34.68 -2.63 4.06
C LYS A 282 -33.75 -3.35 5.04
N GLU A 283 -32.76 -4.08 4.53
CA GLU A 283 -31.80 -4.81 5.36
C GLU A 283 -30.91 -3.84 6.16
N LEU A 284 -30.56 -2.68 5.57
CA LEU A 284 -29.87 -1.60 6.27
C LEU A 284 -30.74 -1.02 7.40
N ALA A 285 -32.01 -0.76 7.13
CA ALA A 285 -32.96 -0.28 8.14
C ALA A 285 -33.16 -1.29 9.28
N ASP A 286 -33.26 -2.57 8.95
CA ASP A 286 -33.35 -3.65 9.95
C ASP A 286 -32.09 -3.74 10.82
N ALA A 287 -30.91 -3.64 10.21
CA ALA A 287 -29.63 -3.62 10.92
C ALA A 287 -29.49 -2.36 11.80
N THR A 288 -29.92 -1.20 11.30
CA THR A 288 -29.96 0.05 12.05
C THR A 288 -30.87 -0.06 13.26
N THR A 289 -32.07 -0.61 13.11
CA THR A 289 -33.02 -0.83 14.21
C THR A 289 -32.45 -1.75 15.30
N ARG A 290 -31.72 -2.78 14.90
CA ARG A 290 -31.03 -3.67 15.87
C ARG A 290 -29.93 -2.96 16.62
N LEU A 291 -29.12 -2.11 15.95
CA LEU A 291 -28.10 -1.30 16.61
C LEU A 291 -28.69 -0.17 17.44
N ASP A 292 -29.83 0.41 17.06
CA ASP A 292 -30.58 1.35 17.90
C ASP A 292 -31.04 0.70 19.23
N SER A 293 -31.51 -0.53 19.15
CA SER A 293 -31.85 -1.29 20.37
C SER A 293 -30.62 -1.50 21.26
N LEU A 294 -29.51 -1.91 20.66
CA LEU A 294 -28.23 -2.06 21.35
C LEU A 294 -27.74 -0.74 21.97
N TYR A 295 -27.82 0.36 21.22
CA TYR A 295 -27.51 1.70 21.72
C TYR A 295 -28.34 2.07 22.97
N ASN A 296 -29.64 1.84 22.93
CA ASN A 296 -30.52 2.10 24.08
C ASN A 296 -30.16 1.25 25.29
N ASP A 297 -29.79 -0.02 25.09
CA ASP A 297 -29.35 -0.91 26.15
C ASP A 297 -28.01 -0.47 26.76
N LEU A 298 -27.07 0.02 25.94
CA LEU A 298 -25.80 0.62 26.37
C LEU A 298 -26.04 1.91 27.17
N GLN A 299 -26.96 2.78 26.74
CA GLN A 299 -27.31 3.99 27.45
C GLN A 299 -27.97 3.67 28.81
N ALA A 300 -28.72 2.57 28.89
CA ALA A 300 -29.30 2.07 30.12
C ALA A 300 -28.31 1.31 31.03
N ASN A 301 -27.02 1.23 30.63
CA ASN A 301 -25.96 0.50 31.35
C ASN A 301 -26.30 -0.97 31.66
N LYS A 302 -27.04 -1.64 30.76
CA LYS A 302 -27.31 -3.07 30.88
C LYS A 302 -26.07 -3.94 30.72
N PHE A 303 -25.15 -3.47 29.93
CA PHE A 303 -23.80 -4.04 29.68
C PHE A 303 -22.86 -2.96 29.20
N THR A 304 -21.56 -3.28 29.16
CA THR A 304 -20.51 -2.36 28.71
C THR A 304 -20.36 -2.34 27.18
N PHE A 305 -19.78 -1.29 26.66
CA PHE A 305 -19.46 -1.22 25.21
C PHE A 305 -18.47 -2.33 24.78
N GLU A 306 -17.54 -2.67 25.64
CA GLU A 306 -16.56 -3.73 25.47
C GLU A 306 -17.22 -5.12 25.36
N GLU A 307 -18.24 -5.40 26.19
CA GLU A 307 -19.05 -6.62 26.09
C GLU A 307 -19.85 -6.63 24.79
N ALA A 308 -20.51 -5.53 24.46
CA ALA A 308 -21.22 -5.40 23.17
C ALA A 308 -20.30 -5.66 21.98
N ALA A 309 -19.09 -5.05 21.96
CA ALA A 309 -18.12 -5.28 20.92
C ALA A 309 -17.70 -6.75 20.83
N THR A 310 -17.43 -7.39 21.95
CA THR A 310 -16.97 -8.79 22.00
C THR A 310 -18.02 -9.78 21.51
N PHE A 311 -19.31 -9.58 21.85
CA PHE A 311 -20.37 -10.56 21.57
C PHE A 311 -21.21 -10.24 20.34
N VAL A 312 -21.30 -8.98 19.91
CA VAL A 312 -22.22 -8.55 18.84
C VAL A 312 -21.48 -8.09 17.58
N SER A 313 -20.26 -7.51 17.70
CA SER A 313 -19.58 -6.91 16.56
C SER A 313 -19.27 -7.93 15.46
N TYR A 314 -19.56 -7.56 14.22
CA TYR A 314 -19.22 -8.34 13.02
C TYR A 314 -17.72 -8.34 12.74
N ASP A 315 -17.08 -7.19 12.87
CA ASP A 315 -15.65 -7.05 12.58
C ASP A 315 -14.82 -7.81 13.62
N LYS A 316 -14.05 -8.80 13.14
CA LYS A 316 -13.28 -9.72 13.98
C LYS A 316 -12.10 -9.04 14.66
N ASP A 317 -11.46 -8.09 13.99
CA ASP A 317 -10.22 -7.48 14.47
C ASP A 317 -10.52 -6.58 15.67
N THR A 318 -11.46 -5.67 15.53
CA THR A 318 -11.90 -4.82 16.64
C THR A 318 -12.65 -5.61 17.71
N ARG A 319 -13.46 -6.62 17.35
CA ARG A 319 -14.15 -7.52 18.28
C ARG A 319 -13.19 -8.18 19.26
N ASN A 320 -12.08 -8.75 18.74
CA ASN A 320 -11.07 -9.41 19.57
C ASN A 320 -10.29 -8.41 20.46
N ASN A 321 -10.33 -7.13 20.11
CA ASN A 321 -9.75 -6.03 20.89
C ASN A 321 -10.81 -5.21 21.65
N LYS A 322 -11.91 -5.82 22.07
CA LYS A 322 -12.98 -5.18 22.85
C LYS A 322 -13.54 -3.91 22.18
N GLY A 323 -13.62 -3.93 20.86
CA GLY A 323 -14.07 -2.83 20.03
C GLY A 323 -13.00 -1.76 19.72
N LEU A 324 -11.85 -1.78 20.37
CA LEU A 324 -10.82 -0.77 20.20
C LEU A 324 -10.17 -0.85 18.81
N MET A 325 -10.23 0.25 18.07
CA MET A 325 -9.56 0.39 16.79
C MET A 325 -8.06 0.56 16.98
N VAL A 326 -7.27 0.05 16.02
CA VAL A 326 -5.81 0.19 15.98
C VAL A 326 -5.42 0.83 14.65
N ASN A 327 -4.56 1.84 14.70
CA ASN A 327 -4.06 2.52 13.53
C ASN A 327 -3.15 1.57 12.72
N GLN A 328 -3.47 1.36 11.46
CA GLN A 328 -2.73 0.50 10.53
C GLN A 328 -2.07 1.30 9.40
N ASP A 329 -2.10 2.62 9.47
CA ASP A 329 -1.47 3.48 8.49
C ASP A 329 0.05 3.47 8.68
N TYR A 330 0.76 2.99 7.67
CA TYR A 330 2.23 2.89 7.65
C TYR A 330 2.93 4.25 7.66
N GLU A 331 2.25 5.30 7.23
CA GLU A 331 2.77 6.67 7.21
C GLU A 331 2.52 7.40 8.55
N SER A 332 1.65 6.85 9.40
CA SER A 332 1.31 7.43 10.70
C SER A 332 2.37 7.17 11.75
N SER A 333 2.72 8.21 12.51
CA SER A 333 3.52 8.09 13.73
C SER A 333 2.83 7.27 14.83
N ASN A 334 1.52 7.06 14.73
CA ASN A 334 0.69 6.30 15.66
C ASN A 334 0.44 4.86 15.18
N MET A 335 1.12 4.39 14.12
CA MET A 335 0.96 3.02 13.62
C MET A 335 1.08 1.99 14.74
N GLY A 336 0.18 1.00 14.74
CA GLY A 336 0.14 -0.07 15.74
C GLY A 336 -0.38 0.35 17.12
N THR A 337 -0.79 1.61 17.30
CA THR A 337 -1.40 2.12 18.54
C THR A 337 -2.89 2.37 18.35
N PRO A 338 -3.68 2.55 19.44
CA PRO A 338 -5.09 2.93 19.32
C PRO A 338 -5.31 4.42 19.04
N LYS A 339 -4.27 5.20 18.87
CA LYS A 339 -4.33 6.65 18.63
C LYS A 339 -4.49 6.95 17.16
N PHE A 340 -5.41 7.83 16.84
CA PHE A 340 -5.67 8.34 15.49
C PHE A 340 -5.69 9.86 15.52
N GLU A 341 -5.02 10.49 14.58
CA GLU A 341 -5.36 11.84 14.18
C GLU A 341 -6.71 11.82 13.45
N MET A 342 -7.45 12.93 13.47
CA MET A 342 -8.80 12.95 12.88
C MET A 342 -8.83 12.59 11.39
N GLN A 343 -7.77 12.91 10.65
CA GLN A 343 -7.61 12.60 9.23
C GLN A 343 -7.26 11.14 8.94
N GLU A 344 -6.77 10.40 9.94
CA GLU A 344 -6.39 8.99 9.83
C GLU A 344 -7.60 8.06 10.06
N LEU A 345 -8.69 8.57 10.62
CA LEU A 345 -9.92 7.81 10.79
C LEU A 345 -10.66 7.65 9.45
N PRO A 346 -11.35 6.52 9.23
CA PRO A 346 -12.33 6.41 8.14
C PRO A 346 -13.29 7.61 8.16
N GLN A 347 -13.59 8.16 6.98
CA GLN A 347 -14.29 9.44 6.85
C GLN A 347 -15.63 9.48 7.63
N GLU A 348 -16.38 8.38 7.58
CA GLU A 348 -17.68 8.28 8.27
C GLU A 348 -17.50 8.30 9.78
N ILE A 349 -16.51 7.60 10.31
CA ILE A 349 -16.18 7.59 11.74
C ILE A 349 -15.67 8.97 12.16
N GLY A 350 -14.76 9.58 11.41
CA GLY A 350 -14.23 10.90 11.69
C GLY A 350 -15.30 11.97 11.79
N LYS A 351 -16.30 11.98 10.87
CA LYS A 351 -17.46 12.89 10.93
C LYS A 351 -18.28 12.74 12.20
N VAL A 352 -18.48 11.50 12.64
CA VAL A 352 -19.28 11.23 13.86
C VAL A 352 -18.48 11.62 15.11
N VAL A 353 -17.24 11.19 15.21
CA VAL A 353 -16.37 11.39 16.39
C VAL A 353 -16.00 12.85 16.62
N TYR A 354 -15.95 13.67 15.55
CA TYR A 354 -15.55 15.07 15.64
C TYR A 354 -16.30 15.87 16.71
N GLY A 355 -17.63 15.71 16.79
CA GLY A 355 -18.50 16.42 17.75
C GLY A 355 -18.73 15.70 19.08
N MET A 356 -18.19 14.49 19.28
CA MET A 356 -18.46 13.66 20.45
C MET A 356 -17.61 14.07 21.66
N LYS A 357 -18.16 13.87 22.86
CA LYS A 357 -17.44 13.97 24.13
C LYS A 357 -16.83 12.62 24.51
N VAL A 358 -15.75 12.65 25.28
CA VAL A 358 -15.14 11.41 25.81
C VAL A 358 -16.16 10.62 26.63
N GLY A 359 -16.27 9.34 26.34
CA GLY A 359 -17.26 8.42 26.93
C GLY A 359 -18.61 8.36 26.20
N GLU A 360 -18.87 9.28 25.28
CA GLU A 360 -20.11 9.31 24.49
C GLU A 360 -20.16 8.18 23.47
N ILE A 361 -21.37 7.64 23.25
CA ILE A 361 -21.65 6.62 22.23
C ILE A 361 -22.50 7.27 21.14
N SER A 362 -22.14 7.06 19.88
CA SER A 362 -22.88 7.60 18.74
C SER A 362 -24.19 6.85 18.52
N LYS A 363 -25.12 7.49 17.82
CA LYS A 363 -26.22 6.76 17.18
C LYS A 363 -25.71 5.89 16.05
N PRO A 364 -26.47 4.86 15.61
CA PRO A 364 -26.13 4.06 14.45
C PRO A 364 -25.96 4.90 13.18
N PHE A 365 -24.92 4.56 12.40
CA PHE A 365 -24.67 5.13 11.10
C PHE A 365 -24.13 4.06 10.14
N THR A 366 -24.27 4.27 8.85
CA THR A 366 -23.74 3.37 7.82
C THR A 366 -22.33 3.77 7.43
N MET A 367 -21.48 2.77 7.15
CA MET A 367 -20.12 2.97 6.66
C MET A 367 -19.69 1.81 5.76
N LEU A 368 -18.65 2.04 4.98
CA LEU A 368 -17.96 0.97 4.24
C LEU A 368 -16.76 0.46 5.05
N THR A 369 -16.63 -0.85 5.11
CA THR A 369 -15.40 -1.48 5.65
C THR A 369 -14.24 -1.36 4.67
N ASN A 370 -13.00 -1.65 5.09
CA ASN A 370 -11.83 -1.74 4.22
C ASN A 370 -12.03 -2.75 3.06
N LYS A 371 -12.95 -3.70 3.21
CA LYS A 371 -13.34 -4.69 2.20
C LYS A 371 -14.48 -4.22 1.29
N GLN A 372 -14.82 -2.93 1.33
CA GLN A 372 -15.92 -2.34 0.57
C GLN A 372 -17.29 -2.98 0.85
N LYS A 373 -17.49 -3.49 2.07
CA LYS A 373 -18.79 -3.98 2.54
C LYS A 373 -19.51 -2.89 3.31
N GLU A 374 -20.77 -2.74 3.04
CA GLU A 374 -21.66 -1.83 3.76
C GLU A 374 -22.08 -2.46 5.09
N VAL A 375 -21.82 -1.73 6.18
CA VAL A 375 -22.16 -2.13 7.55
C VAL A 375 -22.81 -0.98 8.29
N VAL A 376 -23.59 -1.30 9.32
CA VAL A 376 -24.08 -0.32 10.28
C VAL A 376 -23.16 -0.36 11.50
N ALA A 377 -22.81 0.80 12.02
CA ALA A 377 -21.86 0.94 13.13
C ALA A 377 -22.37 1.89 14.21
N ILE A 378 -21.94 1.66 15.43
CA ILE A 378 -21.93 2.63 16.53
C ILE A 378 -20.50 2.76 17.04
N VAL A 379 -20.10 3.95 17.43
CA VAL A 379 -18.76 4.21 17.98
C VAL A 379 -18.86 4.83 19.36
N LYS A 380 -17.85 4.58 20.19
CA LYS A 380 -17.64 5.25 21.47
C LYS A 380 -16.31 5.99 21.42
N LEU A 381 -16.32 7.28 21.73
CA LEU A 381 -15.10 8.03 21.92
C LEU A 381 -14.49 7.67 23.28
N LYS A 382 -13.47 6.83 23.27
CA LYS A 382 -12.85 6.32 24.50
C LYS A 382 -11.94 7.36 25.15
N ALA A 383 -11.13 8.05 24.34
CA ALA A 383 -10.22 9.08 24.81
C ALA A 383 -10.02 10.15 23.74
N ARG A 384 -9.68 11.36 24.16
CA ARG A 384 -9.24 12.46 23.31
C ARG A 384 -8.07 13.16 23.99
N THR A 385 -6.96 13.26 23.31
CA THR A 385 -5.80 14.07 23.73
C THR A 385 -5.79 15.32 22.86
N GLU A 386 -6.02 16.47 23.45
CA GLU A 386 -6.01 17.74 22.72
C GLU A 386 -4.61 18.08 22.22
N GLY A 387 -4.55 18.73 21.06
CA GLY A 387 -3.29 19.18 20.49
C GLY A 387 -2.59 20.17 21.41
N HIS A 388 -1.29 19.96 21.58
CA HIS A 388 -0.49 20.76 22.51
C HIS A 388 0.97 20.88 22.04
N LYS A 389 1.72 21.79 22.64
CA LYS A 389 3.17 21.80 22.49
C LYS A 389 3.78 20.60 23.21
N ALA A 390 4.67 19.89 22.52
CA ALA A 390 5.28 18.68 23.05
C ALA A 390 5.90 18.90 24.44
N ASN A 391 5.67 17.95 25.33
CA ASN A 391 6.25 17.93 26.66
C ASN A 391 6.93 16.58 26.97
N LEU A 392 7.92 16.61 27.86
CA LEU A 392 8.74 15.44 28.17
C LEU A 392 8.00 14.35 28.97
N ALA A 393 6.87 14.66 29.61
CA ALA A 393 6.14 13.70 30.42
C ALA A 393 5.27 12.79 29.55
N ASP A 394 4.54 13.37 28.60
CA ASP A 394 3.54 12.67 27.81
C ASP A 394 4.05 12.22 26.44
N ASP A 395 5.02 13.00 25.84
CA ASP A 395 5.43 12.84 24.45
C ASP A 395 6.87 12.32 24.28
N PHE A 396 7.43 11.73 25.32
CA PHE A 396 8.84 11.31 25.32
C PHE A 396 9.23 10.46 24.10
N GLN A 397 8.38 9.55 23.65
CA GLN A 397 8.68 8.68 22.50
C GLN A 397 8.73 9.47 21.18
N ALA A 398 7.78 10.37 20.96
CA ALA A 398 7.75 11.25 19.79
C ALA A 398 9.00 12.16 19.79
N LEU A 399 9.32 12.73 20.94
CA LEU A 399 10.49 13.56 21.12
C LEU A 399 11.80 12.78 20.90
N LYS A 400 11.86 11.53 21.36
CA LYS A 400 13.01 10.65 21.15
C LYS A 400 13.22 10.40 19.65
N ALA A 401 12.14 10.11 18.89
CA ALA A 401 12.21 9.90 17.45
C ALA A 401 12.75 11.13 16.70
N ILE A 402 12.36 12.34 17.11
CA ILE A 402 12.88 13.60 16.53
C ILE A 402 14.38 13.74 16.77
N VAL A 403 14.85 13.45 18.00
CA VAL A 403 16.29 13.52 18.31
C VAL A 403 17.07 12.44 17.58
N GLU A 404 16.50 11.24 17.42
CA GLU A 404 17.09 10.16 16.62
C GLU A 404 17.23 10.57 15.14
N ALA A 405 16.17 11.14 14.56
CA ALA A 405 16.21 11.62 13.17
C ALA A 405 17.33 12.68 13.00
N LYS A 406 17.37 13.66 13.90
CA LYS A 406 18.40 14.72 13.84
C LYS A 406 19.82 14.16 13.99
N LYS A 407 20.04 13.22 14.91
CA LYS A 407 21.36 12.57 15.06
C LYS A 407 21.77 11.71 13.86
N ARG A 408 20.79 11.28 13.04
CA ARG A 408 21.09 10.58 11.78
C ARG A 408 21.56 11.53 10.69
N GLU A 409 21.09 12.77 10.74
CA GLU A 409 21.51 13.81 9.79
C GLU A 409 22.89 14.41 10.12
N GLU A 410 23.28 14.46 11.40
CA GLU A 410 24.60 14.91 11.89
C GLU A 410 25.69 13.86 11.61
#